data_e248b0e695fd22f9ee41d61b0f4261ae
#
_entry.id   e248b0e695fd22f9ee41d61b0f4261ae
#
_cell.length_a   1.000
_cell.length_b   1.000
_cell.length_c   1.000
_cell.angle_alpha   90.00
_cell.angle_beta   90.00
_cell.angle_gamma   90.00
#
_symmetry.space_group_name_H-M   'P 1'
#
loop_
_entity.id
_entity.type
_entity.pdbx_description
1 polymer ?
#
loop_
_entity_poly.entity_id
_entity_poly.type
_entity_poly.pdbx_seq_one_letter_code
_entity_poly.pdbx_strand_id
1 'polypeptide(L)'
;MEIIMHHTYDFLWDRLKYQEEANLSGGENRKYSGETVESCIDVIIDMFRELYPSLDIEVRGDSDKIKVLGKNGVAFTEEPVDRHIYINGNLELIIECKTYLNKCYLQRAADDFRLIRKGVNLPIEGWVVSLENAISDMAYNFFMFQDDDIYIDECFFLSDGKRASNKPIYKNKNYEARLNIDKIQTLIEKFNTFFNKFI
;
A
#
# COMPACT_ATOMS: atom_id res chain seq x y z
N MET A 1 2.15 -6.91 -18.52
CA MET A 1 1.83 -5.68 -17.74
C MET A 1 0.38 -5.26 -17.94
N GLU A 2 -0.11 -5.09 -19.17
CA GLU A 2 -1.49 -4.69 -19.47
C GLU A 2 -2.54 -5.64 -18.85
N ILE A 3 -2.32 -6.95 -18.90
CA ILE A 3 -3.19 -7.95 -18.27
C ILE A 3 -3.27 -7.75 -16.75
N ILE A 4 -2.13 -7.52 -16.10
CA ILE A 4 -2.08 -7.26 -14.63
C ILE A 4 -2.89 -6.01 -14.30
N MET A 5 -2.71 -4.94 -15.09
CA MET A 5 -3.41 -3.68 -14.91
C MET A 5 -4.94 -3.85 -15.01
N HIS A 6 -5.43 -4.48 -16.06
CA HIS A 6 -6.87 -4.71 -16.25
C HIS A 6 -7.44 -5.59 -15.14
N HIS A 7 -6.76 -6.68 -14.79
CA HIS A 7 -7.21 -7.56 -13.72
C HIS A 7 -7.27 -6.85 -12.37
N THR A 8 -6.27 -6.01 -12.06
CA THR A 8 -6.25 -5.19 -10.84
C THR A 8 -7.38 -4.16 -10.83
N TYR A 9 -7.64 -3.51 -11.97
CA TYR A 9 -8.73 -2.56 -12.10
C TYR A 9 -10.08 -3.24 -11.88
N ASP A 10 -10.34 -4.37 -12.54
CA ASP A 10 -11.59 -5.13 -12.42
C ASP A 10 -11.80 -5.62 -10.98
N PHE A 11 -10.74 -6.11 -10.33
CA PHE A 11 -10.79 -6.49 -8.93
C PHE A 11 -11.23 -5.32 -8.03
N LEU A 12 -10.60 -4.16 -8.15
CA LEU A 12 -10.95 -2.98 -7.37
C LEU A 12 -12.38 -2.52 -7.64
N TRP A 13 -12.78 -2.54 -8.91
CA TRP A 13 -14.13 -2.22 -9.36
C TRP A 13 -15.18 -3.11 -8.69
N ASP A 14 -15.02 -4.41 -8.77
CA ASP A 14 -15.95 -5.39 -8.18
C ASP A 14 -16.04 -5.25 -6.66
N ARG A 15 -14.92 -5.00 -6.00
CA ARG A 15 -14.86 -4.75 -4.55
C ARG A 15 -15.64 -3.49 -4.15
N LEU A 16 -15.47 -2.40 -4.89
CA LEU A 16 -16.17 -1.15 -4.61
C LEU A 16 -17.67 -1.25 -4.91
N LYS A 17 -18.03 -1.93 -5.99
CA LYS A 17 -19.42 -2.21 -6.35
C LYS A 17 -20.12 -3.03 -5.27
N TYR A 18 -19.51 -4.13 -4.85
CA TYR A 18 -20.03 -4.95 -3.75
C TYR A 18 -20.24 -4.12 -2.47
N GLN A 19 -19.28 -3.28 -2.10
CA GLN A 19 -19.35 -2.44 -0.92
C GLN A 19 -20.53 -1.44 -0.94
N GLU A 20 -20.86 -0.91 -2.11
CA GLU A 20 -22.02 -0.04 -2.30
C GLU A 20 -23.33 -0.83 -2.18
N GLU A 21 -23.42 -2.01 -2.83
CA GLU A 21 -24.64 -2.82 -2.93
C GLU A 21 -24.97 -3.57 -1.63
N ALA A 22 -23.97 -4.03 -0.90
CA ALA A 22 -24.13 -4.90 0.28
C ALA A 22 -24.68 -4.18 1.52
N ASN A 23 -24.83 -2.86 1.49
CA ASN A 23 -25.38 -2.06 2.60
C ASN A 23 -24.76 -2.39 3.96
N LEU A 24 -23.44 -2.53 4.00
CA LEU A 24 -22.68 -2.93 5.18
C LEU A 24 -22.84 -1.93 6.35
N SER A 25 -22.86 -2.44 7.57
CA SER A 25 -22.81 -1.59 8.77
C SER A 25 -21.50 -0.77 8.82
N GLY A 26 -21.49 0.31 9.60
CA GLY A 26 -20.33 1.20 9.66
C GLY A 26 -19.02 0.51 10.07
N GLY A 27 -19.08 -0.54 10.90
CA GLY A 27 -17.92 -1.34 11.32
C GLY A 27 -17.45 -2.27 10.21
N GLU A 28 -18.37 -3.04 9.63
CA GLU A 28 -18.10 -3.96 8.50
C GLU A 28 -17.57 -3.19 7.30
N ASN A 29 -18.15 -2.03 7.02
CA ASN A 29 -17.74 -1.18 5.91
C ASN A 29 -16.29 -0.71 6.04
N ARG A 30 -15.87 -0.30 7.26
CA ARG A 30 -14.47 0.09 7.51
C ARG A 30 -13.51 -1.07 7.33
N LYS A 31 -13.85 -2.24 7.89
CA LYS A 31 -13.06 -3.45 7.74
C LYS A 31 -12.91 -3.83 6.27
N TYR A 32 -14.01 -3.92 5.55
CA TYR A 32 -14.02 -4.26 4.13
C TYR A 32 -13.19 -3.29 3.26
N SER A 33 -13.29 -1.98 3.54
CA SER A 33 -12.52 -0.96 2.83
C SER A 33 -11.00 -1.11 3.09
N GLY A 34 -10.60 -1.41 4.32
CA GLY A 34 -9.20 -1.68 4.66
C GLY A 34 -8.66 -2.87 3.87
N GLU A 35 -9.37 -3.99 3.94
CA GLU A 35 -9.01 -5.23 3.24
C GLU A 35 -8.99 -5.08 1.71
N THR A 36 -9.71 -4.11 1.14
CA THR A 36 -9.75 -3.92 -0.32
C THR A 36 -8.39 -3.54 -0.90
N VAL A 37 -7.68 -2.60 -0.28
CA VAL A 37 -6.36 -2.17 -0.77
C VAL A 37 -5.31 -3.25 -0.52
N GLU A 38 -5.35 -3.89 0.64
CA GLU A 38 -4.47 -5.00 0.99
C GLU A 38 -4.62 -6.16 0.00
N SER A 39 -5.86 -6.59 -0.26
CA SER A 39 -6.14 -7.66 -1.23
C SER A 39 -5.77 -7.26 -2.67
N CYS A 40 -5.84 -5.97 -3.01
CA CYS A 40 -5.37 -5.49 -4.30
C CYS A 40 -3.85 -5.69 -4.46
N ILE A 41 -3.08 -5.43 -3.40
CA ILE A 41 -1.63 -5.71 -3.40
C ILE A 41 -1.38 -7.21 -3.55
N ASP A 42 -2.13 -8.06 -2.82
CA ASP A 42 -2.00 -9.52 -2.92
C ASP A 42 -2.24 -10.01 -4.35
N VAL A 43 -3.30 -9.53 -5.01
CA VAL A 43 -3.62 -9.85 -6.42
C VAL A 43 -2.48 -9.45 -7.36
N ILE A 44 -1.94 -8.24 -7.21
CA ILE A 44 -0.81 -7.77 -8.02
C ILE A 44 0.39 -8.70 -7.84
N ILE A 45 0.73 -9.04 -6.61
CA ILE A 45 1.90 -9.86 -6.31
C ILE A 45 1.73 -11.29 -6.81
N ASP A 46 0.54 -11.89 -6.70
CA ASP A 46 0.28 -13.22 -7.23
C ASP A 46 0.53 -13.28 -8.75
N MET A 47 0.11 -12.24 -9.48
CA MET A 47 0.41 -12.15 -10.91
C MET A 47 1.91 -11.95 -11.19
N PHE A 48 2.65 -11.26 -10.34
CA PHE A 48 4.10 -11.15 -10.46
C PHE A 48 4.84 -12.44 -10.11
N ARG A 49 4.33 -13.27 -9.20
CA ARG A 49 4.83 -14.63 -8.97
C ARG A 49 4.75 -15.50 -10.22
N GLU A 50 3.64 -15.38 -10.95
CA GLU A 50 3.48 -16.09 -12.24
C GLU A 50 4.44 -15.55 -13.32
N LEU A 51 4.65 -14.22 -13.34
CA LEU A 51 5.53 -13.58 -14.31
C LEU A 51 7.02 -13.86 -14.04
N TYR A 52 7.40 -13.98 -12.77
CA TYR A 52 8.78 -14.18 -12.30
C TYR A 52 8.96 -15.49 -11.52
N PRO A 53 8.76 -16.66 -12.14
CA PRO A 53 8.76 -17.95 -11.42
C PRO A 53 10.14 -18.34 -10.84
N SER A 54 11.20 -17.64 -11.22
CA SER A 54 12.55 -17.82 -10.66
C SER A 54 12.77 -17.08 -9.34
N LEU A 55 11.89 -16.15 -8.97
CA LEU A 55 11.97 -15.43 -7.70
C LEU A 55 11.10 -16.13 -6.66
N ASP A 56 11.67 -16.37 -5.49
CA ASP A 56 10.88 -16.76 -4.31
C ASP A 56 10.29 -15.50 -3.69
N ILE A 57 9.03 -15.22 -4.01
CA ILE A 57 8.30 -14.03 -3.52
C ILE A 57 7.34 -14.46 -2.41
N GLU A 58 7.64 -14.09 -1.18
CA GLU A 58 6.78 -14.31 -0.02
C GLU A 58 6.13 -12.98 0.41
N VAL A 59 4.81 -12.99 0.67
CA VAL A 59 4.06 -11.86 1.23
C VAL A 59 3.55 -12.25 2.60
N ARG A 60 3.75 -11.38 3.57
CA ARG A 60 3.20 -11.52 4.92
C ARG A 60 2.36 -10.28 5.25
N GLY A 61 1.41 -10.43 6.13
CA GLY A 61 0.52 -9.37 6.60
C GLY A 61 0.83 -8.90 8.01
N ASP A 62 -0.01 -8.03 8.54
CA ASP A 62 0.09 -7.41 9.86
C ASP A 62 0.12 -8.39 11.05
N SER A 63 -0.41 -9.63 10.86
CA SER A 63 -0.31 -10.71 11.85
C SER A 63 1.12 -11.22 12.04
N ASP A 64 1.98 -11.12 11.02
CA ASP A 64 3.37 -11.57 11.01
C ASP A 64 4.31 -10.39 11.27
N LYS A 65 4.24 -9.84 12.46
CA LYS A 65 4.94 -8.63 12.84
C LYS A 65 6.45 -8.67 12.60
N ILE A 66 7.01 -7.56 12.16
CA ILE A 66 8.44 -7.40 11.96
C ILE A 66 9.12 -7.13 13.30
N LYS A 67 10.11 -7.96 13.67
CA LYS A 67 10.92 -7.73 14.88
C LYS A 67 11.96 -6.66 14.62
N VAL A 68 11.88 -5.60 15.40
CA VAL A 68 12.78 -4.44 15.33
C VAL A 68 13.64 -4.40 16.57
N LEU A 69 14.96 -4.48 16.41
CA LEU A 69 15.90 -4.43 17.52
C LEU A 69 16.11 -3.00 18.03
N GLY A 70 16.08 -2.81 19.34
CA GLY A 70 16.45 -1.56 19.96
C GLY A 70 17.96 -1.27 19.84
N LYS A 71 18.34 -0.01 20.04
CA LYS A 71 19.76 0.44 19.94
C LYS A 71 20.75 -0.34 20.79
N ASN A 72 20.30 -0.95 21.86
CA ASN A 72 21.13 -1.77 22.75
C ASN A 72 21.27 -3.24 22.28
N GLY A 73 20.59 -3.64 21.21
CA GLY A 73 20.59 -4.99 20.69
C GLY A 73 19.91 -6.06 21.57
N VAL A 74 19.34 -5.66 22.70
CA VAL A 74 18.76 -6.57 23.70
C VAL A 74 17.23 -6.53 23.69
N ALA A 75 16.65 -5.33 23.59
CA ALA A 75 15.20 -5.17 23.51
C ALA A 75 14.74 -5.16 22.05
N PHE A 76 13.57 -5.72 21.79
CA PHE A 76 12.91 -5.62 20.49
C PHE A 76 11.47 -5.16 20.68
N THR A 77 10.91 -4.55 19.62
CA THR A 77 9.49 -4.32 19.46
C THR A 77 9.00 -5.10 18.23
N GLU A 78 7.72 -5.31 18.15
CA GLU A 78 7.07 -5.98 17.03
C GLU A 78 6.19 -4.97 16.30
N GLU A 79 6.60 -4.60 15.09
CA GLU A 79 5.91 -3.60 14.29
C GLU A 79 5.00 -4.26 13.26
N PRO A 80 3.67 -3.99 13.32
CA PRO A 80 2.74 -4.44 12.30
C PRO A 80 2.87 -3.55 11.06
N VAL A 81 2.86 -4.17 9.88
CA VAL A 81 2.75 -3.49 8.58
C VAL A 81 1.72 -4.25 7.76
N ASP A 82 0.89 -3.53 7.00
CA ASP A 82 -0.21 -4.14 6.25
C ASP A 82 0.28 -5.22 5.28
N ARG A 83 1.41 -4.97 4.56
CA ARG A 83 2.11 -5.99 3.76
C ARG A 83 3.61 -5.80 3.84
N HIS A 84 4.33 -6.90 3.97
CA HIS A 84 5.79 -6.94 3.85
C HIS A 84 6.21 -8.09 2.94
N ILE A 85 7.13 -7.78 2.03
CA ILE A 85 7.49 -8.61 0.89
C ILE A 85 8.93 -9.07 1.05
N TYR A 86 9.11 -10.36 1.00
CA TYR A 86 10.41 -11.02 1.01
C TYR A 86 10.72 -11.54 -0.39
N ILE A 87 11.95 -11.31 -0.82
CA ILE A 87 12.50 -11.85 -2.06
C ILE A 87 13.68 -12.75 -1.71
N ASN A 88 13.59 -14.02 -2.10
CA ASN A 88 14.63 -15.02 -1.78
C ASN A 88 14.97 -15.05 -0.28
N GLY A 89 13.96 -14.91 0.56
CA GLY A 89 14.05 -14.92 2.04
C GLY A 89 14.48 -13.59 2.69
N ASN A 90 14.79 -12.55 1.93
CA ASN A 90 15.16 -11.24 2.46
C ASN A 90 13.96 -10.27 2.43
N LEU A 91 13.77 -9.51 3.50
CA LEU A 91 12.79 -8.43 3.54
C LEU A 91 13.27 -7.26 2.67
N GLU A 92 12.53 -6.96 1.59
CA GLU A 92 12.93 -5.96 0.59
C GLU A 92 11.95 -4.79 0.48
N LEU A 93 10.66 -5.00 0.84
CA LEU A 93 9.63 -3.98 0.70
C LEU A 93 8.61 -4.08 1.82
N ILE A 94 8.22 -2.94 2.37
CA ILE A 94 7.11 -2.79 3.30
C ILE A 94 6.07 -1.84 2.70
N ILE A 95 4.77 -2.20 2.83
CA ILE A 95 3.67 -1.44 2.24
C ILE A 95 2.61 -1.16 3.30
N GLU A 96 2.27 0.10 3.44
CA GLU A 96 1.12 0.54 4.22
C GLU A 96 -0.07 0.80 3.29
N CYS A 97 -1.20 0.12 3.53
CA CYS A 97 -2.40 0.16 2.73
C CYS A 97 -3.47 1.01 3.40
N LYS A 98 -4.04 1.99 2.69
CA LYS A 98 -5.07 2.87 3.24
C LYS A 98 -6.26 3.01 2.30
N THR A 99 -7.46 3.01 2.86
CA THR A 99 -8.66 3.39 2.08
C THR A 99 -8.59 4.85 1.66
N TYR A 100 -8.09 5.70 2.53
CA TYR A 100 -7.78 7.10 2.22
C TYR A 100 -6.55 7.55 3.00
N LEU A 101 -5.76 8.41 2.39
CA LEU A 101 -4.56 8.96 2.99
C LEU A 101 -4.77 10.40 3.41
N ASN A 102 -4.58 10.69 4.70
CA ASN A 102 -4.50 12.02 5.25
C ASN A 102 -3.14 12.27 5.91
N LYS A 103 -2.90 13.51 6.36
CA LYS A 103 -1.63 13.89 6.99
C LYS A 103 -1.25 12.96 8.16
N CYS A 104 -2.19 12.61 9.03
CA CYS A 104 -1.91 11.79 10.22
C CYS A 104 -1.50 10.36 9.83
N TYR A 105 -2.16 9.78 8.84
CA TYR A 105 -1.81 8.43 8.36
C TYR A 105 -0.47 8.41 7.63
N LEU A 106 -0.17 9.45 6.84
CA LEU A 106 1.13 9.55 6.17
C LEU A 106 2.27 9.69 7.17
N GLN A 107 2.09 10.54 8.20
CA GLN A 107 3.07 10.70 9.27
C GLN A 107 3.30 9.39 10.04
N ARG A 108 2.22 8.68 10.36
CA ARG A 108 2.31 7.39 11.05
C ARG A 108 3.08 6.37 10.20
N ALA A 109 2.76 6.23 8.92
CA ALA A 109 3.48 5.33 8.03
C ALA A 109 4.99 5.68 7.97
N ALA A 110 5.33 6.97 7.89
CA ALA A 110 6.73 7.42 7.90
C ALA A 110 7.44 7.04 9.21
N ASP A 111 6.78 7.20 10.36
CA ASP A 111 7.35 6.84 11.68
C ASP A 111 7.54 5.32 11.81
N ASP A 112 6.57 4.52 11.38
CA ASP A 112 6.63 3.05 11.40
C ASP A 112 7.75 2.55 10.47
N PHE A 113 7.85 3.06 9.25
CA PHE A 113 8.92 2.71 8.29
C PHE A 113 10.31 3.10 8.81
N ARG A 114 10.43 4.30 9.43
CA ARG A 114 11.67 4.74 10.08
C ARG A 114 12.12 3.77 11.16
N LEU A 115 11.18 3.34 12.00
CA LEU A 115 11.48 2.43 13.10
C LEU A 115 11.96 1.08 12.57
N ILE A 116 11.27 0.53 11.59
CA ILE A 116 11.61 -0.75 10.96
C ILE A 116 12.99 -0.68 10.29
N ARG A 117 13.24 0.30 9.42
CA ARG A 117 14.52 0.44 8.72
C ARG A 117 15.70 0.59 9.66
N LYS A 118 15.55 1.41 10.72
CA LYS A 118 16.60 1.57 11.75
C LYS A 118 16.83 0.31 12.57
N GLY A 119 15.79 -0.48 12.80
CA GLY A 119 15.86 -1.67 13.63
C GLY A 119 16.35 -2.92 12.90
N VAL A 120 16.00 -3.08 11.61
CA VAL A 120 16.49 -4.21 10.81
C VAL A 120 17.82 -3.93 10.12
N ASN A 121 18.23 -2.65 10.03
CA ASN A 121 19.47 -2.19 9.40
C ASN A 121 19.66 -2.71 7.95
N LEU A 122 18.59 -2.72 7.19
CA LEU A 122 18.56 -3.15 5.78
C LEU A 122 18.02 -2.04 4.88
N PRO A 123 18.43 -1.96 3.62
CA PRO A 123 17.93 -0.97 2.65
C PRO A 123 16.56 -1.36 2.11
N ILE A 124 15.55 -1.41 2.97
CA ILE A 124 14.18 -1.80 2.63
C ILE A 124 13.45 -0.61 2.00
N GLU A 125 12.70 -0.83 0.92
CA GLU A 125 11.78 0.18 0.41
C GLU A 125 10.50 0.26 1.26
N GLY A 126 9.94 1.46 1.41
CA GLY A 126 8.68 1.72 2.11
C GLY A 126 7.69 2.43 1.21
N TRP A 127 6.57 1.78 0.88
CA TRP A 127 5.54 2.34 0.01
C TRP A 127 4.23 2.54 0.77
N VAL A 128 3.52 3.62 0.41
CA VAL A 128 2.14 3.84 0.85
C VAL A 128 1.23 3.71 -0.35
N VAL A 129 0.24 2.83 -0.25
CA VAL A 129 -0.78 2.66 -1.30
C VAL A 129 -2.14 3.03 -0.73
N SER A 130 -2.82 3.97 -1.36
CA SER A 130 -4.12 4.44 -0.92
C SER A 130 -5.14 4.46 -2.04
N LEU A 131 -6.37 4.06 -1.73
CA LEU A 131 -7.45 4.16 -2.70
C LEU A 131 -7.82 5.62 -2.97
N GLU A 132 -7.96 6.44 -1.92
CA GLU A 132 -8.38 7.84 -2.01
C GLU A 132 -7.32 8.81 -1.46
N ASN A 133 -7.22 9.97 -2.09
CA ASN A 133 -6.43 11.08 -1.58
C ASN A 133 -7.29 11.98 -0.66
N ALA A 134 -6.86 12.18 0.58
CA ALA A 134 -7.44 13.13 1.53
C ALA A 134 -6.39 14.10 2.12
N ILE A 135 -5.17 14.13 1.55
CA ILE A 135 -4.08 14.99 1.98
C ILE A 135 -4.02 16.27 1.13
N SER A 136 -3.62 17.39 1.73
CA SER A 136 -3.33 18.61 0.97
C SER A 136 -1.97 18.50 0.26
N ASP A 137 -1.83 19.16 -0.89
CA ASP A 137 -0.58 19.15 -1.66
C ASP A 137 0.60 19.68 -0.85
N MET A 138 0.38 20.69 -0.01
CA MET A 138 1.40 21.22 0.89
C MET A 138 1.86 20.18 1.93
N ALA A 139 0.94 19.45 2.54
CA ALA A 139 1.28 18.42 3.51
C ALA A 139 1.95 17.22 2.81
N TYR A 140 1.48 16.84 1.62
CA TYR A 140 2.09 15.79 0.82
C TYR A 140 3.54 16.15 0.48
N ASN A 141 3.78 17.34 -0.09
CA ASN A 141 5.11 17.80 -0.45
C ASN A 141 6.03 17.89 0.79
N PHE A 142 5.49 18.34 1.93
CA PHE A 142 6.25 18.38 3.17
C PHE A 142 6.78 17.00 3.58
N PHE A 143 5.98 15.94 3.48
CA PHE A 143 6.39 14.59 3.88
C PHE A 143 7.21 13.86 2.82
N MET A 144 7.01 14.16 1.53
CA MET A 144 7.70 13.46 0.43
C MET A 144 9.03 14.13 0.03
N PHE A 145 9.25 15.40 0.37
CA PHE A 145 10.42 16.17 -0.05
C PHE A 145 11.19 16.80 1.14
N GLN A 146 10.96 16.32 2.35
CA GLN A 146 11.81 16.67 3.49
C GLN A 146 13.13 15.90 3.43
N ASP A 147 14.20 16.63 3.82
CA ASP A 147 15.58 16.15 3.84
C ASP A 147 15.80 14.77 4.46
N ASP A 148 16.89 14.13 4.07
CA ASP A 148 17.62 12.95 4.56
C ASP A 148 16.92 11.89 5.44
N ASP A 149 15.78 12.19 6.05
CA ASP A 149 14.99 11.31 6.91
C ASP A 149 13.66 10.84 6.28
N ILE A 150 13.55 10.86 4.93
CA ILE A 150 12.36 10.34 4.24
C ILE A 150 12.39 8.81 4.30
N TYR A 151 11.36 8.24 4.92
CA TYR A 151 11.22 6.79 5.04
C TYR A 151 10.14 6.21 4.12
N ILE A 152 9.42 7.07 3.39
CA ILE A 152 8.47 6.69 2.35
C ILE A 152 9.12 6.94 1.00
N ASP A 153 9.43 5.87 0.26
CA ASP A 153 10.05 5.97 -1.06
C ASP A 153 9.01 6.27 -2.13
N GLU A 154 7.81 5.71 -1.99
CA GLU A 154 6.72 5.88 -2.95
C GLU A 154 5.37 6.05 -2.27
N CYS A 155 4.50 6.84 -2.90
CA CYS A 155 3.12 7.00 -2.46
C CYS A 155 2.18 6.97 -3.66
N PHE A 156 1.24 6.02 -3.67
CA PHE A 156 0.30 5.79 -4.76
C PHE A 156 -1.13 6.09 -4.33
N PHE A 157 -1.87 6.73 -5.23
CA PHE A 157 -3.31 6.92 -5.11
C PHE A 157 -3.99 6.23 -6.31
N LEU A 158 -4.94 5.32 -6.04
CA LEU A 158 -5.57 4.51 -7.09
C LEU A 158 -6.80 5.17 -7.71
N SER A 159 -7.23 6.33 -7.18
CA SER A 159 -8.38 7.07 -7.70
C SER A 159 -8.06 8.55 -7.96
N ASP A 160 -8.95 9.20 -8.70
CA ASP A 160 -8.85 10.63 -8.98
C ASP A 160 -9.48 11.50 -7.90
N GLY A 161 -9.00 12.74 -7.85
CA GLY A 161 -9.50 13.80 -6.99
C GLY A 161 -9.18 13.60 -5.52
N LYS A 162 -9.68 14.51 -4.71
CA LYS A 162 -9.57 14.47 -3.26
C LYS A 162 -10.86 13.99 -2.65
N ARG A 163 -10.76 13.15 -1.62
CA ARG A 163 -11.92 12.77 -0.82
C ARG A 163 -12.59 14.00 -0.24
N ALA A 164 -13.84 14.25 -0.59
CA ALA A 164 -14.68 15.17 0.18
C ALA A 164 -14.97 14.52 1.53
N SER A 165 -14.85 15.27 2.63
CA SER A 165 -14.81 14.81 4.03
C SER A 165 -15.86 13.79 4.47
N ASN A 166 -16.92 13.61 3.71
CA ASN A 166 -18.04 12.71 4.01
C ASN A 166 -18.57 11.93 2.79
N LYS A 167 -17.83 11.93 1.67
CA LYS A 167 -18.22 11.22 0.44
C LYS A 167 -17.09 10.29 0.00
N PRO A 168 -16.93 9.12 0.62
CA PRO A 168 -15.98 8.12 0.14
C PRO A 168 -16.34 7.64 -1.28
N ILE A 169 -15.36 7.20 -2.04
CA ILE A 169 -15.51 6.79 -3.43
C ILE A 169 -16.63 5.77 -3.64
N TYR A 170 -16.75 4.78 -2.76
CA TYR A 170 -17.76 3.73 -2.84
C TYR A 170 -19.21 4.20 -2.56
N LYS A 171 -19.39 5.41 -1.98
CA LYS A 171 -20.72 6.05 -1.82
C LYS A 171 -21.06 7.00 -2.96
N ASN A 172 -20.23 7.11 -3.95
CA ASN A 172 -20.47 7.93 -5.13
C ASN A 172 -20.97 7.02 -6.26
N LYS A 173 -22.16 7.25 -6.77
CA LYS A 173 -22.72 6.49 -7.91
C LYS A 173 -21.85 6.51 -9.16
N ASN A 174 -20.82 7.38 -9.21
CA ASN A 174 -19.84 7.48 -10.28
C ASN A 174 -18.44 7.05 -9.79
N TYR A 175 -18.33 6.08 -8.87
CA TYR A 175 -17.04 5.61 -8.37
C TYR A 175 -16.13 5.06 -9.48
N GLU A 176 -16.69 4.47 -10.52
CA GLU A 176 -16.02 4.05 -11.74
C GLU A 176 -15.16 5.16 -12.35
N ALA A 177 -15.76 6.31 -12.55
CA ALA A 177 -15.05 7.46 -13.10
C ALA A 177 -13.96 8.01 -12.17
N ARG A 178 -13.88 7.52 -10.94
CA ARG A 178 -12.86 7.93 -9.97
C ARG A 178 -11.71 6.94 -9.84
N LEU A 179 -11.91 5.66 -10.12
CA LEU A 179 -10.79 4.73 -10.32
C LEU A 179 -10.00 5.20 -11.54
N ASN A 180 -8.70 5.36 -11.37
CA ASN A 180 -7.84 5.86 -12.43
C ASN A 180 -6.89 4.76 -12.89
N ILE A 181 -7.12 4.28 -14.12
CA ILE A 181 -6.36 3.18 -14.70
C ILE A 181 -4.88 3.53 -14.87
N ASP A 182 -4.55 4.79 -15.20
CA ASP A 182 -3.16 5.23 -15.38
C ASP A 182 -2.38 5.21 -14.05
N LYS A 183 -3.06 5.52 -12.94
CA LYS A 183 -2.48 5.45 -11.60
C LYS A 183 -2.26 4.00 -11.15
N ILE A 184 -3.19 3.11 -11.49
CA ILE A 184 -3.05 1.68 -11.25
C ILE A 184 -1.88 1.15 -12.08
N GLN A 185 -1.79 1.56 -13.35
CA GLN A 185 -0.66 1.23 -14.21
C GLN A 185 0.67 1.69 -13.61
N THR A 186 0.74 2.91 -13.10
CA THR A 186 1.94 3.45 -12.44
C THR A 186 2.39 2.58 -11.26
N LEU A 187 1.47 2.13 -10.41
CA LEU A 187 1.78 1.21 -9.31
C LEU A 187 2.34 -0.12 -9.85
N ILE A 188 1.71 -0.70 -10.88
CA ILE A 188 2.12 -1.96 -11.47
C ILE A 188 3.51 -1.85 -12.15
N GLU A 189 3.77 -0.76 -12.85
CA GLU A 189 5.09 -0.48 -13.46
C GLU A 189 6.18 -0.34 -12.37
N LYS A 190 5.83 0.24 -11.23
CA LYS A 190 6.76 0.33 -10.10
C LYS A 190 7.05 -1.05 -9.51
N PHE A 191 6.06 -1.92 -9.33
CA PHE A 191 6.29 -3.31 -8.93
C PHE A 191 7.16 -4.05 -9.93
N ASN A 192 6.90 -3.89 -11.22
CA ASN A 192 7.75 -4.48 -12.27
C ASN A 192 9.20 -4.01 -12.16
N THR A 193 9.41 -2.71 -11.97
CA THR A 193 10.76 -2.14 -11.78
C THR A 193 11.41 -2.67 -10.51
N PHE A 194 10.63 -2.82 -9.43
CA PHE A 194 11.11 -3.36 -8.17
C PHE A 194 11.57 -4.81 -8.33
N PHE A 195 10.75 -5.71 -8.88
CA PHE A 195 11.10 -7.12 -9.05
C PHE A 195 12.26 -7.33 -10.02
N ASN A 196 12.39 -6.50 -11.05
CA ASN A 196 13.51 -6.56 -11.99
C ASN A 196 14.89 -6.30 -11.36
N LYS A 197 14.96 -5.77 -10.13
CA LYS A 197 16.23 -5.61 -9.39
C LYS A 197 16.82 -6.95 -8.95
N PHE A 198 16.03 -8.02 -8.92
CA PHE A 198 16.37 -9.32 -8.34
C PHE A 198 16.55 -10.42 -9.39
N ILE A 199 16.41 -10.09 -10.67
CA ILE A 199 16.63 -10.97 -11.81
C ILE A 199 18.03 -10.72 -12.36
#